data_35456cffc94c2ab66ba9600dc611a0bc
#
_entry.id   35456cffc94c2ab66ba9600dc611a0bc
#
_cell.length_a   1.000
_cell.length_b   1.000
_cell.length_c   1.000
_cell.angle_alpha   90.00
_cell.angle_beta   90.00
_cell.angle_gamma   90.00
#
_symmetry.space_group_name_H-M   'P 1'
#
loop_
_entity.id
_entity.type
_entity.pdbx_description
1 polymer ?
#
loop_
_entity_poly.entity_id
_entity_poly.type
_entity_poly.pdbx_seq_one_letter_code
_entity_poly.pdbx_strand_id
1 'polypeptide(L)'
;MQTPDDGIEITRVLAETFLVDGEYHQTIDSTNNRAKALAGSGQIGLPYLVLAEEQTAGRGRALRRWWTGRGSLAFSIILPLTEERPVNRLSEKENSTSRARPKAFLCEDGIRLLGLAGALAVYRAASRHLPSDISLGIHWPNDVYANDRKLAGVLVEITGNQRAVVGIGVNVNNRSEDAPPHAQHKVATLRELCGQPQNRTELLIDILQEFEPLFELLKNQPERLAEEANRVCLQKGRELVLEVEQGLVTGLCLGIDLTGALVLKTVSGERRFLSGTVVAVE
;
A
#
# COMPACT_ATOMS: atom_id res chain seq x y z
N MET A 1 22.51 -17.63 17.74
CA MET A 1 21.89 -16.52 18.50
C MET A 1 20.43 -16.47 18.05
N GLN A 2 19.51 -16.93 18.89
CA GLN A 2 18.07 -16.81 18.61
C GLN A 2 17.75 -15.32 18.54
N THR A 3 17.20 -14.86 17.41
CA THR A 3 16.59 -13.53 17.34
C THR A 3 15.51 -13.45 18.41
N PRO A 4 15.38 -12.32 19.16
CA PRO A 4 14.25 -12.13 20.05
C PRO A 4 12.97 -12.40 19.26
N ASP A 5 12.02 -13.07 19.87
CA ASP A 5 10.68 -13.22 19.32
C ASP A 5 10.11 -11.81 19.15
N ASP A 6 10.18 -11.28 17.93
CA ASP A 6 9.71 -9.95 17.58
C ASP A 6 8.21 -9.96 17.25
N GLY A 7 7.45 -10.69 18.06
CA GLY A 7 5.99 -10.76 17.97
C GLY A 7 5.40 -9.35 17.90
N ILE A 8 4.49 -9.10 16.94
CA ILE A 8 3.88 -7.78 16.77
C ILE A 8 2.87 -7.54 17.88
N GLU A 9 3.00 -6.44 18.61
CA GLU A 9 2.13 -6.03 19.70
C GLU A 9 0.89 -5.31 19.17
N ILE A 10 -0.10 -6.09 18.69
CA ILE A 10 -1.32 -5.52 18.06
C ILE A 10 -2.07 -4.55 18.99
N THR A 11 -2.13 -4.81 20.31
CA THR A 11 -2.79 -3.91 21.27
C THR A 11 -2.13 -2.54 21.31
N ARG A 12 -0.81 -2.48 21.21
CA ARG A 12 -0.05 -1.25 21.12
C ARG A 12 -0.30 -0.53 19.79
N VAL A 13 -0.29 -1.27 18.67
CA VAL A 13 -0.61 -0.72 17.35
C VAL A 13 -1.98 -0.04 17.36
N LEU A 14 -3.02 -0.70 17.91
CA LEU A 14 -4.36 -0.12 17.99
C LEU A 14 -4.43 1.10 18.93
N ALA A 15 -3.66 1.10 20.02
CA ALA A 15 -3.65 2.21 20.97
C ALA A 15 -2.94 3.47 20.44
N GLU A 16 -1.95 3.31 19.56
CA GLU A 16 -1.08 4.41 19.07
C GLU A 16 -1.43 4.87 17.65
N THR A 17 -2.50 4.34 17.03
CA THR A 17 -2.87 4.67 15.64
C THR A 17 -4.37 4.99 15.51
N PHE A 18 -4.78 5.44 14.33
CA PHE A 18 -6.17 5.78 13.99
C PHE A 18 -7.10 4.57 13.84
N LEU A 19 -6.60 3.36 14.01
CA LEU A 19 -7.38 2.14 13.83
C LEU A 19 -8.36 1.93 14.98
N VAL A 20 -9.58 1.51 14.66
CA VAL A 20 -10.64 1.25 15.67
C VAL A 20 -10.51 -0.13 16.29
N ASP A 21 -10.12 -1.12 15.45
CA ASP A 21 -10.01 -2.52 15.86
C ASP A 21 -9.14 -3.30 14.86
N GLY A 22 -8.82 -4.56 15.16
CA GLY A 22 -8.01 -5.39 14.26
C GLY A 22 -7.85 -6.82 14.73
N GLU A 23 -7.36 -7.65 13.83
CA GLU A 23 -7.05 -9.06 14.10
C GLU A 23 -5.63 -9.41 13.63
N TYR A 24 -5.01 -10.36 14.34
CA TYR A 24 -3.69 -10.90 14.02
C TYR A 24 -3.77 -12.41 13.79
N HIS A 25 -3.16 -12.86 12.69
CA HIS A 25 -3.10 -14.26 12.29
C HIS A 25 -1.66 -14.75 12.24
N GLN A 26 -1.38 -15.93 12.82
CA GLN A 26 -0.08 -16.58 12.63
C GLN A 26 0.10 -16.98 11.16
N THR A 27 -0.94 -17.55 10.55
CA THR A 27 -0.93 -17.95 9.14
C THR A 27 -2.31 -17.74 8.53
N ILE A 28 -2.36 -17.16 7.34
CA ILE A 28 -3.57 -16.95 6.56
C ILE A 28 -3.27 -17.13 5.06
N ASP A 29 -4.30 -17.28 4.23
CA ASP A 29 -4.09 -17.26 2.78
C ASP A 29 -3.63 -15.87 2.28
N SER A 30 -4.37 -14.81 2.65
CA SER A 30 -4.06 -13.44 2.30
C SER A 30 -4.80 -12.46 3.22
N THR A 31 -4.09 -11.48 3.76
CA THR A 31 -4.70 -10.39 4.54
C THR A 31 -5.73 -9.61 3.73
N ASN A 32 -5.50 -9.39 2.42
CA ASN A 32 -6.48 -8.75 1.53
C ASN A 32 -7.75 -9.60 1.35
N ASN A 33 -7.63 -10.93 1.21
CA ASN A 33 -8.81 -11.79 1.09
C ASN A 33 -9.66 -11.74 2.36
N ARG A 34 -9.02 -11.84 3.51
CA ARG A 34 -9.68 -11.73 4.81
C ARG A 34 -10.33 -10.36 5.01
N ALA A 35 -9.60 -9.29 4.72
CA ALA A 35 -10.09 -7.92 4.80
C ALA A 35 -11.32 -7.70 3.88
N LYS A 36 -11.32 -8.25 2.66
CA LYS A 36 -12.50 -8.18 1.77
C LYS A 36 -13.70 -8.93 2.34
N ALA A 37 -13.50 -10.11 2.92
CA ALA A 37 -14.58 -10.87 3.56
C ALA A 37 -15.18 -10.08 4.72
N LEU A 38 -14.35 -9.48 5.58
CA LEU A 38 -14.79 -8.62 6.68
C LEU A 38 -15.49 -7.35 6.17
N ALA A 39 -14.93 -6.69 5.16
CA ALA A 39 -15.55 -5.53 4.54
C ALA A 39 -16.95 -5.83 4.00
N GLY A 40 -17.19 -7.06 3.52
CA GLY A 40 -18.49 -7.53 3.05
C GLY A 40 -19.51 -7.74 4.16
N SER A 41 -19.08 -8.13 5.38
CA SER A 41 -19.97 -8.50 6.48
C SER A 41 -20.69 -7.32 7.14
N GLY A 42 -20.12 -6.13 7.09
CA GLY A 42 -20.68 -4.93 7.75
C GLY A 42 -20.65 -4.94 9.28
N GLN A 43 -19.99 -5.91 9.91
CA GLN A 43 -20.01 -6.14 11.36
C GLN A 43 -18.79 -5.62 12.12
N ILE A 44 -17.88 -4.90 11.44
CA ILE A 44 -16.64 -4.38 12.02
C ILE A 44 -16.67 -2.85 12.12
N GLY A 45 -16.03 -2.30 13.17
CA GLY A 45 -15.72 -0.88 13.25
C GLY A 45 -14.60 -0.54 12.25
N LEU A 46 -14.65 0.64 11.63
CA LEU A 46 -13.65 1.10 10.67
C LEU A 46 -12.95 2.37 11.17
N PRO A 47 -11.69 2.56 10.85
CA PRO A 47 -10.76 1.70 10.11
C PRO A 47 -10.34 0.42 10.86
N TYR A 48 -10.19 -0.69 10.12
CA TYR A 48 -9.90 -2.01 10.70
C TYR A 48 -8.61 -2.61 10.15
N LEU A 49 -7.81 -3.26 11.01
CA LEU A 49 -6.55 -3.91 10.64
C LEU A 49 -6.70 -5.42 10.52
N VAL A 50 -6.18 -5.99 9.44
CA VAL A 50 -5.88 -7.43 9.32
C VAL A 50 -4.39 -7.59 9.19
N LEU A 51 -3.73 -8.25 10.14
CA LEU A 51 -2.29 -8.46 10.20
C LEU A 51 -1.99 -9.96 10.17
N ALA A 52 -0.92 -10.36 9.49
CA ALA A 52 -0.48 -11.76 9.47
C ALA A 52 1.04 -11.89 9.57
N GLU A 53 1.50 -12.92 10.28
CA GLU A 53 2.90 -13.32 10.29
C GLU A 53 3.30 -13.96 8.96
N GLU A 54 2.45 -14.87 8.44
CA GLU A 54 2.69 -15.57 7.18
C GLU A 54 1.45 -15.58 6.28
N GLN A 55 1.67 -15.42 4.98
CA GLN A 55 0.64 -15.60 3.96
C GLN A 55 0.99 -16.77 3.04
N THR A 56 0.10 -17.76 2.92
CA THR A 56 0.30 -18.93 2.03
C THR A 56 -0.03 -18.61 0.57
N ALA A 57 -0.84 -17.57 0.33
CA ALA A 57 -1.26 -17.12 -0.99
C ALA A 57 -1.27 -15.58 -1.09
N GLY A 58 -0.20 -14.94 -0.62
CA GLY A 58 -0.06 -13.48 -0.67
C GLY A 58 -0.25 -12.94 -2.10
N ARG A 59 -0.96 -11.83 -2.24
CA ARG A 59 -1.42 -11.29 -3.51
C ARG A 59 -0.71 -9.99 -3.87
N GLY A 60 -0.49 -9.79 -5.15
CA GLY A 60 -0.06 -8.56 -5.78
C GLY A 60 -0.98 -8.18 -6.94
N ARG A 61 -0.68 -7.09 -7.64
CA ARG A 61 -1.42 -6.64 -8.82
C ARG A 61 -1.28 -7.64 -9.99
N ALA A 62 -2.25 -7.62 -10.91
CA ALA A 62 -2.24 -8.42 -12.14
C ALA A 62 -1.89 -9.90 -11.90
N LEU A 63 -2.55 -10.53 -10.91
CA LEU A 63 -2.37 -11.95 -10.53
C LEU A 63 -0.96 -12.32 -10.05
N ARG A 64 -0.09 -11.34 -9.80
CA ARG A 64 1.23 -11.60 -9.21
C ARG A 64 1.08 -12.05 -7.76
N ARG A 65 2.03 -12.84 -7.30
CA ARG A 65 2.10 -13.28 -5.90
C ARG A 65 3.02 -12.34 -5.12
N TRP A 66 2.62 -12.02 -3.89
CA TRP A 66 3.49 -11.44 -2.89
C TRP A 66 4.11 -12.57 -2.06
N TRP A 67 5.42 -12.60 -1.98
CA TRP A 67 6.12 -13.52 -1.09
C TRP A 67 6.22 -12.91 0.30
N THR A 68 5.70 -13.63 1.31
CA THR A 68 5.79 -13.26 2.72
C THR A 68 6.80 -14.18 3.37
N GLY A 69 8.04 -13.74 3.49
CA GLY A 69 9.06 -14.46 4.25
C GLY A 69 8.89 -14.21 5.75
N ARG A 70 9.37 -15.13 6.59
CA ARG A 70 9.35 -14.94 8.04
C ARG A 70 10.07 -13.65 8.44
N GLY A 71 9.42 -12.82 9.28
CA GLY A 71 9.94 -11.52 9.69
C GLY A 71 9.57 -10.39 8.72
N SER A 72 8.80 -10.63 7.66
CA SER A 72 8.17 -9.54 6.90
C SER A 72 7.03 -8.92 7.70
N LEU A 73 6.49 -7.82 7.19
CA LEU A 73 5.29 -7.18 7.68
C LEU A 73 4.23 -7.27 6.57
N ALA A 74 3.12 -7.99 6.83
CA ALA A 74 2.03 -8.18 5.89
C ALA A 74 0.71 -7.84 6.56
N PHE A 75 0.05 -6.77 6.08
CA PHE A 75 -1.19 -6.31 6.67
C PHE A 75 -2.12 -5.68 5.62
N SER A 76 -3.38 -5.54 5.98
CA SER A 76 -4.40 -4.85 5.18
C SER A 76 -5.23 -3.94 6.07
N ILE A 77 -5.49 -2.71 5.62
CA ILE A 77 -6.36 -1.75 6.29
C ILE A 77 -7.68 -1.70 5.52
N ILE A 78 -8.80 -1.80 6.24
CA ILE A 78 -10.14 -1.58 5.68
C ILE A 78 -10.55 -0.15 6.02
N LEU A 79 -10.81 0.63 4.98
CA LEU A 79 -11.17 2.05 5.10
C LEU A 79 -12.58 2.29 4.57
N PRO A 80 -13.38 3.18 5.19
CA PRO A 80 -14.61 3.66 4.60
C PRO A 80 -14.30 4.60 3.44
N LEU A 81 -15.05 4.51 2.34
CA LEU A 81 -14.99 5.48 1.22
C LEU A 81 -16.18 6.46 1.23
N THR A 82 -17.12 6.27 2.16
CA THR A 82 -18.29 7.12 2.35
C THR A 82 -18.54 7.34 3.83
N GLU A 83 -19.28 8.41 4.16
CA GLU A 83 -19.75 8.60 5.53
C GLU A 83 -20.58 7.39 5.97
N GLU A 84 -20.15 6.69 7.02
CA GLU A 84 -20.98 5.66 7.62
C GLU A 84 -22.14 6.34 8.36
N ARG A 85 -23.38 5.96 8.02
CA ARG A 85 -24.51 6.35 8.86
C ARG A 85 -24.37 5.57 10.16
N PRO A 86 -24.52 6.22 11.34
CA PRO A 86 -24.60 5.49 12.59
C PRO A 86 -25.74 4.46 12.47
N VAL A 87 -25.41 3.20 12.66
CA VAL A 87 -26.40 2.13 12.75
C VAL A 87 -27.14 2.35 14.06
N ASN A 88 -28.21 3.16 14.01
CA ASN A 88 -29.11 3.32 15.13
C ASN A 88 -29.83 1.97 15.33
N ARG A 89 -29.32 1.18 16.29
CA ARG A 89 -30.05 0.02 16.79
C ARG A 89 -31.25 0.57 17.57
N LEU A 90 -32.37 0.65 16.94
CA LEU A 90 -33.72 0.63 17.47
C LEU A 90 -34.62 1.62 16.70
N SER A 91 -35.69 1.00 16.12
CA SER A 91 -36.95 1.59 15.67
C SER A 91 -36.87 2.80 14.70
N GLU A 92 -37.31 2.53 13.47
CA GLU A 92 -38.57 3.16 13.01
C GLU A 92 -38.87 2.71 11.59
N LYS A 93 -40.09 2.27 11.39
CA LYS A 93 -40.71 2.10 10.07
C LYS A 93 -40.86 3.49 9.46
N GLU A 94 -39.85 3.95 8.74
CA GLU A 94 -40.04 5.10 7.87
C GLU A 94 -40.07 4.67 6.41
N ASN A 95 -41.28 4.73 5.86
CA ASN A 95 -41.54 4.84 4.45
C ASN A 95 -40.96 6.17 3.95
N SER A 96 -39.75 6.20 3.43
CA SER A 96 -39.28 7.33 2.67
C SER A 96 -38.57 6.88 1.39
N THR A 97 -39.17 7.20 0.27
CA THR A 97 -38.77 6.92 -1.11
C THR A 97 -37.59 7.80 -1.60
N SER A 98 -36.81 8.38 -0.71
CA SER A 98 -35.60 9.16 -1.05
C SER A 98 -34.41 8.69 -0.20
N ARG A 99 -33.78 7.57 -0.59
CA ARG A 99 -32.48 7.18 -0.05
C ARG A 99 -31.42 8.08 -0.69
N ALA A 100 -31.13 9.22 -0.06
CA ALA A 100 -29.94 10.00 -0.41
C ALA A 100 -28.70 9.09 -0.34
N ARG A 101 -27.88 9.09 -1.40
CA ARG A 101 -26.63 8.33 -1.42
C ARG A 101 -25.71 8.87 -0.32
N PRO A 102 -24.98 8.00 0.43
CA PRO A 102 -23.99 8.47 1.40
C PRO A 102 -22.98 9.37 0.68
N LYS A 103 -22.55 10.45 1.35
CA LYS A 103 -21.54 11.35 0.80
C LYS A 103 -20.20 10.61 0.68
N ALA A 104 -19.60 10.64 -0.48
CA ALA A 104 -18.29 10.02 -0.69
C ALA A 104 -17.20 10.82 0.06
N PHE A 105 -16.31 10.12 0.76
CA PHE A 105 -15.12 10.73 1.38
C PHE A 105 -14.03 11.00 0.34
N LEU A 106 -13.86 10.10 -0.64
CA LEU A 106 -12.88 10.24 -1.70
C LEU A 106 -13.56 10.46 -3.05
N CYS A 107 -13.03 11.39 -3.83
CA CYS A 107 -13.33 11.48 -5.26
C CYS A 107 -12.63 10.32 -6.02
N GLU A 108 -12.94 10.17 -7.31
CA GLU A 108 -12.31 9.11 -8.12
C GLU A 108 -10.78 9.20 -8.14
N ASP A 109 -10.22 10.41 -8.21
CA ASP A 109 -8.77 10.62 -8.19
C ASP A 109 -8.18 10.23 -6.83
N GLY A 110 -8.83 10.57 -5.71
CA GLY A 110 -8.42 10.12 -4.38
C GLY A 110 -8.38 8.60 -4.25
N ILE A 111 -9.37 7.90 -4.83
CA ILE A 111 -9.38 6.43 -4.84
C ILE A 111 -8.19 5.87 -5.64
N ARG A 112 -7.88 6.44 -6.80
CA ARG A 112 -6.74 6.02 -7.64
C ARG A 112 -5.41 6.21 -6.93
N LEU A 113 -5.28 7.27 -6.14
CA LEU A 113 -4.06 7.62 -5.43
C LEU A 113 -3.82 6.82 -4.14
N LEU A 114 -4.78 6.00 -3.66
CA LEU A 114 -4.61 5.19 -2.44
C LEU A 114 -3.36 4.29 -2.47
N GLY A 115 -3.02 3.76 -3.63
CA GLY A 115 -1.79 2.96 -3.79
C GLY A 115 -0.52 3.77 -3.57
N LEU A 116 -0.49 5.00 -4.09
CA LEU A 116 0.61 5.93 -3.87
C LEU A 116 0.64 6.44 -2.43
N ALA A 117 -0.51 6.65 -1.79
CA ALA A 117 -0.58 7.02 -0.37
C ALA A 117 0.05 5.94 0.52
N GLY A 118 -0.29 4.67 0.29
CA GLY A 118 0.32 3.55 1.00
C GLY A 118 1.84 3.45 0.75
N ALA A 119 2.28 3.65 -0.50
CA ALA A 119 3.70 3.65 -0.84
C ALA A 119 4.46 4.84 -0.19
N LEU A 120 3.87 6.04 -0.17
CA LEU A 120 4.43 7.21 0.53
C LEU A 120 4.53 6.99 2.03
N ALA A 121 3.51 6.39 2.66
CA ALA A 121 3.55 6.07 4.09
C ALA A 121 4.72 5.13 4.41
N VAL A 122 4.88 4.06 3.63
CA VAL A 122 6.03 3.15 3.79
C VAL A 122 7.35 3.87 3.51
N TYR A 123 7.43 4.68 2.45
CA TYR A 123 8.63 5.47 2.13
C TYR A 123 9.05 6.37 3.31
N ARG A 124 8.11 7.14 3.87
CA ARG A 124 8.37 8.05 4.98
C ARG A 124 8.78 7.32 6.25
N ALA A 125 8.08 6.24 6.61
CA ALA A 125 8.42 5.42 7.75
C ALA A 125 9.80 4.77 7.57
N ALA A 126 10.06 4.09 6.45
CA ALA A 126 11.33 3.43 6.18
C ALA A 126 12.52 4.40 6.13
N SER A 127 12.33 5.62 5.62
CA SER A 127 13.40 6.63 5.53
C SER A 127 13.98 7.04 6.88
N ARG A 128 13.23 6.87 7.98
CA ARG A 128 13.71 7.16 9.36
C ARG A 128 14.67 6.09 9.87
N HIS A 129 14.59 4.88 9.33
CA HIS A 129 15.38 3.73 9.76
C HIS A 129 16.62 3.50 8.88
N LEU A 130 16.56 3.97 7.64
CA LEU A 130 17.60 3.69 6.64
C LEU A 130 18.76 4.68 6.73
N PRO A 131 20.01 4.21 6.49
CA PRO A 131 21.16 5.09 6.26
C PRO A 131 20.91 6.06 5.10
N SER A 132 21.50 7.25 5.17
CA SER A 132 21.29 8.34 4.21
C SER A 132 21.86 8.08 2.81
N ASP A 133 22.74 7.11 2.65
CA ASP A 133 23.33 6.68 1.38
C ASP A 133 22.46 5.68 0.60
N ILE A 134 21.35 5.19 1.20
CA ILE A 134 20.41 4.31 0.54
C ILE A 134 19.49 5.12 -0.39
N SER A 135 19.52 4.79 -1.68
CA SER A 135 18.57 5.31 -2.65
C SER A 135 17.20 4.71 -2.42
N LEU A 136 16.32 5.43 -1.70
CA LEU A 136 14.95 5.03 -1.40
C LEU A 136 13.97 5.87 -2.20
N GLY A 137 12.90 5.26 -2.73
CA GLY A 137 11.84 6.02 -3.40
C GLY A 137 10.69 5.13 -3.88
N ILE A 138 9.72 5.80 -4.52
CA ILE A 138 8.56 5.14 -5.10
C ILE A 138 8.90 4.66 -6.51
N HIS A 139 8.61 3.39 -6.75
CA HIS A 139 8.54 2.79 -8.08
C HIS A 139 7.05 2.69 -8.46
N TRP A 140 6.64 3.60 -9.36
CA TRP A 140 5.25 3.67 -9.79
C TRP A 140 4.75 2.30 -10.28
N PRO A 141 3.49 1.96 -10.00
CA PRO A 141 2.47 2.84 -9.40
C PRO A 141 2.28 2.68 -7.88
N ASN A 142 2.91 1.72 -7.21
CA ASN A 142 2.50 1.31 -5.86
C ASN A 142 3.58 0.59 -5.06
N ASP A 143 4.82 0.62 -5.52
CA ASP A 143 5.93 -0.09 -4.90
C ASP A 143 6.94 0.89 -4.29
N VAL A 144 7.66 0.46 -3.25
CA VAL A 144 8.80 1.17 -2.69
C VAL A 144 10.06 0.37 -2.98
N TYR A 145 11.06 1.03 -3.51
CA TYR A 145 12.35 0.42 -3.85
C TYR A 145 13.47 1.08 -3.05
N ALA A 146 14.45 0.27 -2.69
CA ALA A 146 15.71 0.67 -2.08
C ALA A 146 16.86 0.07 -2.88
N ASN A 147 17.79 0.90 -3.37
CA ASN A 147 18.93 0.48 -4.21
C ASN A 147 18.47 -0.43 -5.38
N ASP A 148 17.49 0.02 -6.16
CA ASP A 148 16.87 -0.67 -7.30
C ASP A 148 16.25 -2.04 -6.99
N ARG A 149 16.06 -2.38 -5.69
CA ARG A 149 15.40 -3.61 -5.24
C ARG A 149 14.11 -3.30 -4.47
N LYS A 150 13.12 -4.15 -4.62
CA LYS A 150 11.79 -3.95 -4.03
C LYS A 150 11.80 -4.17 -2.52
N LEU A 151 11.53 -3.11 -1.78
CA LEU A 151 11.36 -3.10 -0.32
C LEU A 151 9.91 -3.40 0.08
N ALA A 152 8.95 -2.77 -0.61
CA ALA A 152 7.54 -2.92 -0.27
C ALA A 152 6.64 -2.84 -1.51
N GLY A 153 5.40 -3.32 -1.34
CA GLY A 153 4.35 -3.21 -2.34
C GLY A 153 2.99 -2.99 -1.72
N VAL A 154 2.14 -2.23 -2.42
CA VAL A 154 0.78 -1.90 -1.99
C VAL A 154 -0.23 -2.47 -2.98
N LEU A 155 -1.30 -3.10 -2.48
CA LEU A 155 -2.41 -3.61 -3.27
C LEU A 155 -3.72 -3.01 -2.77
N VAL A 156 -4.35 -2.17 -3.58
CA VAL A 156 -5.65 -1.59 -3.27
C VAL A 156 -6.75 -2.35 -4.00
N GLU A 157 -7.79 -2.73 -3.27
CA GLU A 157 -9.00 -3.37 -3.81
C GLU A 157 -10.24 -2.66 -3.26
N ILE A 158 -11.16 -2.28 -4.14
CA ILE A 158 -12.42 -1.64 -3.75
C ILE A 158 -13.51 -2.71 -3.67
N THR A 159 -14.27 -2.70 -2.58
CA THR A 159 -15.40 -3.62 -2.38
C THR A 159 -16.72 -2.98 -2.76
N GLY A 160 -17.73 -3.81 -3.07
CA GLY A 160 -19.08 -3.34 -3.43
C GLY A 160 -19.77 -2.49 -2.36
N ASN A 161 -19.30 -2.54 -1.11
CA ASN A 161 -19.86 -1.79 0.03
C ASN A 161 -19.19 -0.42 0.24
N GLN A 162 -18.60 0.17 -0.80
CA GLN A 162 -17.91 1.45 -0.73
C GLN A 162 -16.81 1.46 0.36
N ARG A 163 -16.02 0.39 0.41
CA ARG A 163 -14.85 0.27 1.29
C ARG A 163 -13.61 -0.02 0.46
N ALA A 164 -12.49 0.56 0.85
CA ALA A 164 -11.19 0.23 0.30
C ALA A 164 -10.46 -0.76 1.22
N VAL A 165 -9.84 -1.76 0.63
CA VAL A 165 -8.87 -2.64 1.26
C VAL A 165 -7.50 -2.24 0.74
N VAL A 166 -6.65 -1.72 1.62
CA VAL A 166 -5.29 -1.31 1.31
C VAL A 166 -4.34 -2.33 1.93
N GLY A 167 -3.88 -3.29 1.13
CA GLY A 167 -2.89 -4.28 1.53
C GLY A 167 -1.48 -3.74 1.35
N ILE A 168 -0.64 -3.91 2.37
CA ILE A 168 0.75 -3.47 2.38
C ILE A 168 1.62 -4.64 2.80
N GLY A 169 2.62 -4.95 1.97
CA GLY A 169 3.68 -5.89 2.29
C GLY A 169 5.03 -5.17 2.35
N VAL A 170 5.78 -5.35 3.45
CA VAL A 170 7.10 -4.78 3.62
C VAL A 170 8.11 -5.86 3.97
N ASN A 171 9.23 -5.90 3.30
CA ASN A 171 10.34 -6.77 3.63
C ASN A 171 11.15 -6.13 4.77
N VAL A 172 11.03 -6.68 5.97
CA VAL A 172 11.63 -6.11 7.19
C VAL A 172 12.81 -6.94 7.66
N ASN A 173 12.53 -8.05 8.37
CA ASN A 173 13.54 -8.93 8.95
C ASN A 173 13.70 -10.26 8.19
N ASN A 174 12.88 -10.49 7.17
CA ASN A 174 13.06 -11.61 6.24
C ASN A 174 14.37 -11.46 5.46
N ARG A 175 14.92 -12.57 4.98
CA ARG A 175 16.19 -12.60 4.25
C ARG A 175 15.92 -12.68 2.76
N SER A 176 16.59 -11.86 1.96
CA SER A 176 16.44 -11.88 0.51
C SER A 176 16.82 -13.25 -0.11
N GLU A 177 17.76 -13.98 0.53
CA GLU A 177 18.17 -15.33 0.11
C GLU A 177 17.07 -16.40 0.27
N ASP A 178 16.08 -16.19 1.17
CA ASP A 178 14.94 -17.09 1.38
C ASP A 178 13.81 -16.84 0.36
N ALA A 179 13.92 -15.78 -0.44
CA ALA A 179 12.96 -15.50 -1.50
C ALA A 179 13.02 -16.55 -2.62
N PRO A 180 11.94 -16.74 -3.38
CA PRO A 180 11.98 -17.61 -4.56
C PRO A 180 13.15 -17.24 -5.49
N PRO A 181 13.86 -18.19 -6.11
CA PRO A 181 15.11 -17.95 -6.86
C PRO A 181 15.01 -16.81 -7.89
N HIS A 182 13.88 -16.66 -8.55
CA HIS A 182 13.64 -15.59 -9.54
C HIS A 182 13.45 -14.19 -8.91
N ALA A 183 13.30 -14.10 -7.60
CA ALA A 183 13.05 -12.86 -6.86
C ALA A 183 14.19 -12.44 -5.94
N GLN A 184 15.13 -13.34 -5.58
CA GLN A 184 16.19 -13.08 -4.59
C GLN A 184 16.97 -11.79 -4.86
N HIS A 185 17.40 -11.57 -6.10
CA HIS A 185 18.16 -10.38 -6.51
C HIS A 185 17.29 -9.12 -6.66
N LYS A 186 15.94 -9.26 -6.57
CA LYS A 186 14.98 -8.16 -6.72
C LYS A 186 14.40 -7.68 -5.39
N VAL A 187 14.70 -8.36 -4.30
CA VAL A 187 14.19 -8.06 -2.96
C VAL A 187 15.22 -7.27 -2.17
N ALA A 188 14.79 -6.16 -1.55
CA ALA A 188 15.52 -5.48 -0.50
C ALA A 188 14.81 -5.73 0.83
N THR A 189 15.53 -5.83 1.94
CA THR A 189 14.96 -5.93 3.28
C THR A 189 15.55 -4.85 4.19
N LEU A 190 14.76 -4.32 5.12
CA LEU A 190 15.28 -3.30 6.05
C LEU A 190 16.43 -3.84 6.89
N ARG A 191 16.34 -5.10 7.34
CA ARG A 191 17.41 -5.74 8.09
C ARG A 191 18.75 -5.72 7.35
N GLU A 192 18.76 -6.06 6.06
CA GLU A 192 19.98 -6.10 5.26
C GLU A 192 20.51 -4.69 4.98
N LEU A 193 19.63 -3.73 4.73
CA LEU A 193 20.01 -2.34 4.47
C LEU A 193 20.53 -1.62 5.72
N CYS A 194 19.96 -1.92 6.90
CA CYS A 194 20.37 -1.34 8.19
C CYS A 194 21.48 -2.14 8.89
N GLY A 195 21.82 -3.35 8.41
CA GLY A 195 22.77 -4.23 9.05
C GLY A 195 22.29 -4.88 10.38
N GLN A 196 21.03 -4.68 10.75
CA GLN A 196 20.44 -5.20 11.99
C GLN A 196 18.92 -5.38 11.88
N PRO A 197 18.32 -6.29 12.68
CA PRO A 197 16.88 -6.45 12.75
C PRO A 197 16.18 -5.15 13.17
N GLN A 198 14.98 -4.92 12.62
CA GLN A 198 14.13 -3.79 12.93
C GLN A 198 12.95 -4.22 13.81
N ASN A 199 12.46 -3.33 14.66
CA ASN A 199 11.24 -3.55 15.44
C ASN A 199 10.02 -3.42 14.51
N ARG A 200 9.32 -4.54 14.24
CA ARG A 200 8.16 -4.56 13.33
C ARG A 200 6.93 -3.85 13.90
N THR A 201 6.77 -3.84 15.23
CA THR A 201 5.68 -3.09 15.88
C THR A 201 5.86 -1.59 15.68
N GLU A 202 7.05 -1.06 15.96
CA GLU A 202 7.37 0.37 15.74
C GLU A 202 7.21 0.74 14.27
N LEU A 203 7.74 -0.05 13.36
CA LEU A 203 7.61 0.22 11.93
C LEU A 203 6.15 0.23 11.47
N LEU A 204 5.31 -0.69 11.97
CA LEU A 204 3.88 -0.71 11.65
C LEU A 204 3.18 0.55 12.17
N ILE A 205 3.47 0.96 13.41
CA ILE A 205 2.94 2.20 13.98
C ILE A 205 3.38 3.40 13.15
N ASP A 206 4.66 3.50 12.81
CA ASP A 206 5.19 4.58 11.96
C ASP A 206 4.49 4.64 10.60
N ILE A 207 4.30 3.49 9.93
CA ILE A 207 3.59 3.43 8.64
C ILE A 207 2.15 3.91 8.77
N LEU A 208 1.44 3.48 9.82
CA LEU A 208 0.05 3.85 10.06
C LEU A 208 -0.10 5.34 10.40
N GLN A 209 0.79 5.87 11.22
CA GLN A 209 0.83 7.30 11.57
C GLN A 209 1.18 8.19 10.37
N GLU A 210 2.01 7.71 9.43
CA GLU A 210 2.25 8.41 8.16
C GLU A 210 1.08 8.25 7.17
N PHE A 211 0.37 7.14 7.22
CA PHE A 211 -0.75 6.89 6.32
C PHE A 211 -1.97 7.76 6.65
N GLU A 212 -2.27 7.98 7.92
CA GLU A 212 -3.45 8.75 8.35
C GLU A 212 -3.50 10.16 7.72
N PRO A 213 -2.47 11.02 7.84
CA PRO A 213 -2.48 12.35 7.23
C PRO A 213 -2.51 12.29 5.70
N LEU A 214 -1.91 11.26 5.07
CA LEU A 214 -1.99 11.08 3.63
C LEU A 214 -3.41 10.67 3.17
N PHE A 215 -4.11 9.88 3.97
CA PHE A 215 -5.52 9.55 3.71
C PHE A 215 -6.43 10.78 3.85
N GLU A 216 -6.19 11.64 4.83
CA GLU A 216 -6.89 12.94 4.94
C GLU A 216 -6.56 13.87 3.76
N LEU A 217 -5.31 13.87 3.29
CA LEU A 217 -4.90 14.64 2.13
C LEU A 217 -5.66 14.20 0.86
N LEU A 218 -5.87 12.89 0.68
CA LEU A 218 -6.65 12.34 -0.44
C LEU A 218 -8.10 12.85 -0.48
N LYS A 219 -8.68 13.14 0.67
CA LYS A 219 -10.06 13.66 0.76
C LYS A 219 -10.17 15.10 0.29
N ASN A 220 -9.15 15.89 0.55
CA ASN A 220 -9.21 17.34 0.43
C ASN A 220 -8.34 17.91 -0.70
N GLN A 221 -7.17 17.33 -0.94
CA GLN A 221 -6.13 17.83 -1.85
C GLN A 221 -5.34 16.67 -2.48
N PRO A 222 -5.98 15.78 -3.26
CA PRO A 222 -5.32 14.59 -3.83
C PRO A 222 -4.14 14.94 -4.74
N GLU A 223 -4.18 16.10 -5.41
CA GLU A 223 -3.10 16.60 -6.25
C GLU A 223 -1.79 16.81 -5.48
N ARG A 224 -1.85 17.24 -4.22
CA ARG A 224 -0.65 17.40 -3.37
C ARG A 224 0.02 16.08 -3.06
N LEU A 225 -0.77 15.01 -2.86
CA LEU A 225 -0.22 13.67 -2.68
C LEU A 225 0.51 13.20 -3.93
N ALA A 226 -0.06 13.45 -5.12
CA ALA A 226 0.59 13.11 -6.39
C ALA A 226 1.90 13.90 -6.58
N GLU A 227 1.94 15.18 -6.21
CA GLU A 227 3.17 15.98 -6.22
C GLU A 227 4.25 15.39 -5.29
N GLU A 228 3.86 14.98 -4.08
CA GLU A 228 4.80 14.37 -3.15
C GLU A 228 5.34 13.04 -3.67
N ALA A 229 4.47 12.19 -4.22
CA ALA A 229 4.89 10.95 -4.86
C ALA A 229 5.84 11.20 -6.04
N ASN A 230 5.58 12.24 -6.84
CA ASN A 230 6.44 12.63 -7.96
C ASN A 230 7.84 13.10 -7.53
N ARG A 231 7.97 13.72 -6.34
CA ARG A 231 9.28 14.16 -5.82
C ARG A 231 10.21 12.99 -5.51
N VAL A 232 9.65 11.86 -5.13
CA VAL A 232 10.38 10.64 -4.73
C VAL A 232 10.23 9.49 -5.75
N CYS A 233 9.77 9.80 -6.96
CA CYS A 233 9.63 8.85 -8.07
C CYS A 233 11.00 8.48 -8.65
N LEU A 234 11.43 7.23 -8.46
CA LEU A 234 12.74 6.74 -8.92
C LEU A 234 12.87 6.63 -10.43
N GLN A 235 11.75 6.59 -11.13
CA GLN A 235 11.73 6.43 -12.59
C GLN A 235 11.84 7.75 -13.34
N LYS A 236 11.62 8.88 -12.67
CA LYS A 236 11.67 10.21 -13.29
C LYS A 236 13.04 10.51 -13.88
N GLY A 237 13.05 10.90 -15.15
CA GLY A 237 14.28 11.19 -15.91
C GLY A 237 14.94 9.95 -16.54
N ARG A 238 14.37 8.74 -16.39
CA ARG A 238 14.90 7.48 -16.94
C ARG A 238 14.07 7.01 -18.14
N GLU A 239 14.69 6.32 -19.09
CA GLU A 239 13.95 5.62 -20.13
C GLU A 239 13.29 4.37 -19.57
N LEU A 240 12.02 4.16 -19.92
CA LEU A 240 11.20 3.04 -19.43
C LEU A 240 10.60 2.25 -20.57
N VAL A 241 10.45 0.95 -20.34
CA VAL A 241 9.54 0.10 -21.10
C VAL A 241 8.35 -0.22 -20.19
N LEU A 242 7.17 0.28 -20.56
CA LEU A 242 5.92 0.09 -19.83
C LEU A 242 5.04 -0.90 -20.58
N GLU A 243 4.67 -2.00 -19.91
CA GLU A 243 3.67 -2.95 -20.38
C GLU A 243 2.27 -2.46 -20.01
N VAL A 244 1.42 -2.26 -20.99
CA VAL A 244 0.01 -1.88 -20.88
C VAL A 244 -0.85 -2.87 -21.68
N GLU A 245 -2.18 -2.78 -21.55
CA GLU A 245 -3.09 -3.70 -22.28
C GLU A 245 -2.87 -3.73 -23.80
N GLN A 246 -2.46 -2.59 -24.38
CA GLN A 246 -2.24 -2.45 -25.82
C GLN A 246 -0.83 -2.87 -26.26
N GLY A 247 0.02 -3.35 -25.36
CA GLY A 247 1.39 -3.78 -25.65
C GLY A 247 2.45 -2.99 -24.90
N LEU A 248 3.67 -2.94 -25.42
CA LEU A 248 4.80 -2.25 -24.81
C LEU A 248 4.90 -0.80 -25.31
N VAL A 249 5.16 0.11 -24.38
CA VAL A 249 5.41 1.54 -24.68
C VAL A 249 6.75 1.92 -24.10
N THR A 250 7.63 2.44 -24.95
CA THR A 250 8.94 2.96 -24.55
C THR A 250 8.92 4.49 -24.55
N GLY A 251 9.55 5.10 -23.54
CA GLY A 251 9.70 6.55 -23.49
C GLY A 251 10.42 7.04 -22.24
N LEU A 252 10.85 8.29 -22.29
CA LEU A 252 11.46 8.99 -21.17
C LEU A 252 10.36 9.31 -20.13
N CYS A 253 10.57 8.87 -18.90
CA CYS A 253 9.65 9.16 -17.79
C CYS A 253 9.77 10.63 -17.37
N LEU A 254 8.70 11.39 -17.52
CA LEU A 254 8.60 12.76 -17.04
C LEU A 254 8.18 12.83 -15.57
N GLY A 255 7.72 11.72 -15.00
CA GLY A 255 7.27 11.59 -13.61
C GLY A 255 5.81 11.23 -13.49
N ILE A 256 5.24 11.55 -12.32
CA ILE A 256 3.83 11.32 -11.96
C ILE A 256 3.11 12.66 -12.04
N ASP A 257 1.98 12.72 -12.77
CA ASP A 257 1.16 13.94 -12.84
C ASP A 257 0.19 14.04 -11.65
N LEU A 258 -0.58 15.14 -11.60
CA LEU A 258 -1.49 15.45 -10.49
C LEU A 258 -2.63 14.43 -10.32
N THR A 259 -2.90 13.61 -11.32
CA THR A 259 -3.90 12.53 -11.27
C THR A 259 -3.31 11.19 -10.83
N GLY A 260 -1.99 11.13 -10.58
CA GLY A 260 -1.25 9.92 -10.26
C GLY A 260 -0.85 9.10 -11.48
N ALA A 261 -1.07 9.61 -12.69
CA ALA A 261 -0.65 8.93 -13.92
C ALA A 261 0.86 9.06 -14.15
N LEU A 262 1.49 7.98 -14.61
CA LEU A 262 2.85 8.03 -15.12
C LEU A 262 2.85 8.74 -16.49
N VAL A 263 3.71 9.73 -16.65
CA VAL A 263 3.84 10.48 -17.90
C VAL A 263 5.12 10.06 -18.63
N LEU A 264 4.98 9.56 -19.84
CA LEU A 264 6.10 9.21 -20.70
C LEU A 264 6.15 10.14 -21.92
N LYS A 265 7.32 10.65 -22.23
CA LYS A 265 7.63 11.29 -23.53
C LYS A 265 8.05 10.20 -24.50
N THR A 266 7.14 9.85 -25.40
CA THR A 266 7.36 8.84 -26.44
C THR A 266 7.70 9.48 -27.79
N VAL A 267 8.04 8.68 -28.79
CA VAL A 267 8.28 9.17 -30.18
C VAL A 267 7.03 9.84 -30.78
N SER A 268 5.82 9.51 -30.29
CA SER A 268 4.55 10.11 -30.74
C SER A 268 4.06 11.26 -29.86
N GLY A 269 4.85 11.71 -28.89
CA GLY A 269 4.51 12.78 -27.95
C GLY A 269 4.31 12.28 -26.53
N GLU A 270 3.78 13.15 -25.66
CA GLU A 270 3.51 12.80 -24.27
C GLU A 270 2.28 11.90 -24.14
N ARG A 271 2.41 10.84 -23.35
CA ARG A 271 1.34 9.90 -23.02
C ARG A 271 1.23 9.71 -21.51
N ARG A 272 -0.02 9.56 -21.02
CA ARG A 272 -0.35 9.38 -19.61
C ARG A 272 -0.90 7.98 -19.38
N PHE A 273 -0.44 7.31 -18.32
CA PHE A 273 -0.80 5.94 -17.99
C PHE A 273 -1.26 5.85 -16.54
N LEU A 274 -2.51 5.46 -16.32
CA LEU A 274 -3.08 5.24 -14.99
C LEU A 274 -2.76 3.84 -14.45
N SER A 275 -2.41 2.90 -15.33
CA SER A 275 -2.04 1.53 -15.00
C SER A 275 -0.98 1.02 -15.95
N GLY A 276 -0.22 0.04 -15.50
CA GLY A 276 0.81 -0.62 -16.29
C GLY A 276 1.83 -1.31 -15.38
N THR A 277 2.78 -1.98 -16.02
CA THR A 277 3.93 -2.60 -15.37
C THR A 277 5.21 -2.07 -16.02
N VAL A 278 6.08 -1.48 -15.24
CA VAL A 278 7.43 -1.14 -15.72
C VAL A 278 8.23 -2.43 -15.82
N VAL A 279 8.64 -2.81 -17.04
CA VAL A 279 9.34 -4.07 -17.30
C VAL A 279 10.84 -3.85 -17.51
N ALA A 280 11.26 -2.66 -17.88
CA ALA A 280 12.66 -2.24 -17.94
C ALA A 280 12.81 -0.75 -17.59
N VAL A 281 13.97 -0.42 -17.03
CA VAL A 281 14.40 0.94 -16.68
C VAL A 281 15.86 1.05 -17.13
N GLU A 282 16.18 2.02 -18.00
CA GLU A 282 17.52 2.32 -18.50
C GLU A 282 18.07 3.61 -17.93
#